data_92c8fff547e4bed28279ce7ccc113a70
#
_entry.id   92c8fff547e4bed28279ce7ccc113a70
#
_cell.length_a   1.000
_cell.length_b   1.000
_cell.length_c   1.000
_cell.angle_alpha   90.00
_cell.angle_beta   90.00
_cell.angle_gamma   90.00
#
_symmetry.space_group_name_H-M   'P 1'
#
loop_
_entity.id
_entity.type
_entity.pdbx_description
1 polymer ?
#
loop_
_entity_poly.entity_id
_entity_poly.type
_entity_poly.pdbx_seq_one_letter_code
_entity_poly.pdbx_strand_id
1 'polypeptide(L)'
;MRWSADRPGNHRITLGADKAYDVAEFVADVRAYNVTPHVAQNTTNRRSAIDGRTTRHPGYAVSGRMRKRIEEVFGWTKAAAGFRKTHHRGLARVGWMFTLTATAFNLVRLRKLLAIAA
;
A
#
# COMPACT_ATOMS: atom_id res chain seq x y z
N MET A 1 4.09 -13.27 -11.75
CA MET A 1 4.71 -11.94 -11.54
C MET A 1 6.10 -11.90 -12.16
N ARG A 2 6.22 -11.33 -13.34
CA ARG A 2 7.52 -11.21 -14.04
C ARG A 2 8.18 -9.82 -13.86
N TRP A 3 7.45 -8.87 -13.34
CA TRP A 3 7.87 -7.48 -13.30
C TRP A 3 9.13 -7.19 -12.47
N SER A 4 9.48 -8.04 -11.54
CA SER A 4 10.72 -7.89 -10.76
C SER A 4 11.95 -8.47 -11.46
N ALA A 5 11.77 -9.47 -12.33
CA ALA A 5 12.85 -10.11 -13.05
C ALA A 5 13.39 -9.27 -14.22
N ASP A 6 12.54 -8.42 -14.79
CA ASP A 6 12.86 -7.60 -15.97
C ASP A 6 13.45 -6.22 -15.62
N ARG A 7 13.73 -5.96 -14.35
CA ARG A 7 14.30 -4.68 -13.94
C ARG A 7 15.78 -4.57 -14.25
N PRO A 8 16.22 -3.51 -14.94
CA PRO A 8 17.64 -3.22 -15.06
C PRO A 8 18.25 -3.00 -13.68
N GLY A 9 19.35 -3.68 -13.38
CA GLY A 9 20.12 -3.46 -12.16
C GLY A 9 19.94 -4.48 -11.03
N ASN A 10 19.07 -5.47 -11.18
CA ASN A 10 18.86 -6.55 -10.20
C ASN A 10 18.78 -6.10 -8.72
N HIS A 11 18.22 -4.93 -8.48
CA HIS A 11 18.04 -4.41 -7.11
C HIS A 11 16.86 -5.08 -6.43
N ARG A 12 17.07 -5.49 -5.17
CA ARG A 12 16.00 -6.00 -4.34
C ARG A 12 14.98 -4.90 -4.09
N ILE A 13 13.71 -5.19 -4.32
CA ILE A 13 12.62 -4.28 -4.03
C ILE A 13 11.84 -4.73 -2.79
N THR A 14 11.09 -3.80 -2.22
CA THR A 14 10.23 -4.05 -1.07
C THR A 14 8.77 -4.02 -1.49
N LEU A 15 8.00 -5.00 -1.07
CA LEU A 15 6.55 -5.06 -1.26
C LEU A 15 5.84 -4.89 0.07
N GLY A 16 5.12 -3.78 0.23
CA GLY A 16 4.24 -3.57 1.38
C GLY A 16 2.87 -4.20 1.13
N ALA A 17 2.33 -4.92 2.09
CA ALA A 17 1.04 -5.55 1.97
C ALA A 17 0.32 -5.65 3.32
N ASP A 18 -1.01 -5.78 3.26
CA ASP A 18 -1.90 -5.99 4.38
C ASP A 18 -1.66 -7.34 5.06
N LYS A 19 -2.09 -7.45 6.32
CA LYS A 19 -2.00 -8.70 7.11
C LYS A 19 -2.73 -9.90 6.49
N ALA A 20 -3.69 -9.66 5.59
CA ALA A 20 -4.36 -10.73 4.85
C ALA A 20 -3.38 -11.54 3.98
N TYR A 21 -2.27 -10.93 3.57
CA TYR A 21 -1.22 -11.57 2.78
C TYR A 21 -0.13 -12.24 3.63
N ASP A 22 -0.28 -12.25 4.95
CA ASP A 22 0.63 -12.96 5.85
C ASP A 22 0.34 -14.47 5.82
N VAL A 23 0.70 -15.07 4.70
CA VAL A 23 0.54 -16.49 4.40
C VAL A 23 1.90 -17.03 3.95
N ALA A 24 2.29 -18.19 4.48
CA ALA A 24 3.61 -18.76 4.22
C ALA A 24 3.92 -18.93 2.72
N GLU A 25 2.95 -19.38 1.95
CA GLU A 25 3.08 -19.55 0.50
C GLU A 25 3.35 -18.22 -0.20
N PHE A 26 2.56 -17.20 0.08
CA PHE A 26 2.74 -15.86 -0.51
C PHE A 26 4.10 -15.26 -0.15
N VAL A 27 4.49 -15.36 1.12
CA VAL A 27 5.79 -14.84 1.60
C VAL A 27 6.96 -15.54 0.90
N ALA A 28 6.88 -16.87 0.75
CA ALA A 28 7.89 -17.64 0.04
C ALA A 28 7.98 -17.26 -1.44
N ASP A 29 6.85 -17.11 -2.11
CA ASP A 29 6.79 -16.72 -3.51
C ASP A 29 7.39 -15.33 -3.73
N VAL A 30 7.04 -14.36 -2.90
CA VAL A 30 7.58 -13.00 -2.97
C VAL A 30 9.11 -13.01 -2.79
N ARG A 31 9.62 -13.76 -1.84
CA ARG A 31 11.06 -13.91 -1.62
C ARG A 31 11.76 -14.57 -2.81
N ALA A 32 11.12 -15.52 -3.48
CA ALA A 32 11.66 -16.19 -4.67
C ALA A 32 11.87 -15.21 -5.83
N TYR A 33 11.10 -14.13 -5.90
CA TYR A 33 11.26 -13.06 -6.90
C TYR A 33 12.27 -11.97 -6.50
N ASN A 34 13.08 -12.21 -5.49
CA ASN A 34 14.04 -11.24 -4.94
C ASN A 34 13.36 -9.97 -4.42
N VAL A 35 12.17 -10.14 -3.84
CA VAL A 35 11.36 -9.07 -3.23
C VAL A 35 11.31 -9.30 -1.73
N THR A 36 11.49 -8.23 -0.96
CA THR A 36 11.37 -8.28 0.50
C THR A 36 9.91 -8.04 0.90
N PRO A 37 9.24 -9.01 1.55
CA PRO A 37 7.84 -8.86 1.92
C PRO A 37 7.69 -8.07 3.24
N HIS A 38 7.32 -6.81 3.13
CA HIS A 38 6.93 -6.01 4.30
C HIS A 38 5.42 -6.16 4.55
N VAL A 39 5.00 -7.38 4.81
CA VAL A 39 3.61 -7.73 5.11
C VAL A 39 3.36 -7.52 6.60
N ALA A 40 2.21 -6.92 6.96
CA ALA A 40 1.82 -6.80 8.36
C ALA A 40 1.58 -8.18 8.96
N GLN A 41 2.11 -8.41 10.17
CA GLN A 41 1.96 -9.68 10.86
C GLN A 41 0.51 -9.94 11.25
N ASN A 42 0.02 -11.15 10.91
CA ASN A 42 -1.26 -11.65 11.36
C ASN A 42 -1.03 -12.76 12.40
N THR A 43 -1.21 -12.41 13.66
CA THR A 43 -1.02 -13.32 14.80
C THR A 43 -2.35 -13.79 15.39
N THR A 44 -3.48 -13.47 14.76
CA THR A 44 -4.81 -13.86 15.22
C THR A 44 -4.98 -15.38 15.10
N ASN A 45 -4.92 -16.08 16.22
CA ASN A 45 -5.05 -17.54 16.33
C ASN A 45 -4.03 -18.34 15.49
N ARG A 46 -2.91 -17.72 15.11
CA ARG A 46 -1.86 -18.40 14.34
C ARG A 46 -0.51 -17.69 14.45
N ARG A 47 0.54 -18.37 14.03
CA ARG A 47 1.87 -17.80 13.91
C ARG A 47 2.02 -17.05 12.59
N SER A 48 2.61 -15.86 12.64
CA SER A 48 2.92 -15.09 11.45
C SER A 48 4.00 -15.79 10.58
N ALA A 49 3.85 -15.71 9.27
CA ALA A 49 4.89 -16.11 8.31
C ALA A 49 6.03 -15.08 8.20
N ILE A 50 5.80 -13.86 8.69
CA ILE A 50 6.80 -12.79 8.77
C ILE A 50 7.56 -12.94 10.10
N ASP A 51 8.85 -13.18 10.00
CA ASP A 51 9.74 -13.41 11.15
C ASP A 51 10.66 -12.21 11.43
N GLY A 52 11.56 -12.37 12.41
CA GLY A 52 12.50 -11.34 12.81
C GLY A 52 13.47 -10.89 11.72
N ARG A 53 13.70 -11.69 10.68
CA ARG A 53 14.51 -11.26 9.53
C ARG A 53 13.93 -10.05 8.83
N THR A 54 12.60 -9.95 8.80
CA THR A 54 11.89 -8.84 8.18
C THR A 54 11.56 -7.75 9.19
N THR A 55 11.04 -8.10 10.37
CA THR A 55 10.58 -7.12 11.36
C THR A 55 11.69 -6.29 11.98
N ARG A 56 12.90 -6.82 12.07
CA ARG A 56 14.08 -6.08 12.57
C ARG A 56 14.63 -5.06 11.60
N HIS A 57 14.27 -5.15 10.34
CA HIS A 57 14.72 -4.20 9.33
C HIS A 57 14.06 -2.84 9.55
N PRO A 58 14.83 -1.71 9.58
CA PRO A 58 14.23 -0.38 9.79
C PRO A 58 13.18 0.00 8.76
N GLY A 59 13.33 -0.47 7.52
CA GLY A 59 12.35 -0.26 6.46
C GLY A 59 10.99 -0.89 6.70
N TYR A 60 10.89 -1.90 7.55
CA TYR A 60 9.61 -2.53 7.87
C TYR A 60 8.66 -1.54 8.57
N ALA A 61 9.13 -0.78 9.54
CA ALA A 61 8.35 0.24 10.21
C ALA A 61 7.96 1.38 9.26
N VAL A 62 8.85 1.78 8.35
CA VAL A 62 8.58 2.78 7.31
C VAL A 62 7.48 2.30 6.38
N SER A 63 7.54 1.06 5.92
CA SER A 63 6.50 0.45 5.07
C SER A 63 5.14 0.44 5.75
N GLY A 64 5.08 0.15 7.05
CA GLY A 64 3.85 0.20 7.83
C GLY A 64 3.23 1.61 7.88
N ARG A 65 4.05 2.64 8.06
CA ARG A 65 3.60 4.03 8.03
C ARG A 65 3.10 4.46 6.66
N MET A 66 3.79 4.06 5.60
CA MET A 66 3.39 4.37 4.23
C MET A 66 2.07 3.72 3.87
N ARG A 67 1.86 2.46 4.30
CA ARG A 67 0.60 1.75 4.09
C ARG A 67 -0.57 2.48 4.78
N LYS A 68 -0.38 2.93 6.01
CA LYS A 68 -1.40 3.72 6.70
C LYS A 68 -1.78 4.99 5.96
N ARG A 69 -0.83 5.68 5.35
CA ARG A 69 -1.10 6.86 4.52
C ARG A 69 -1.94 6.54 3.30
N ILE A 70 -1.70 5.39 2.66
CA ILE A 70 -2.52 4.92 1.54
C ILE A 70 -3.94 4.62 2.01
N GLU A 71 -4.09 3.97 3.16
CA GLU A 71 -5.39 3.69 3.76
C GLU A 71 -6.16 4.98 4.10
N GLU A 72 -5.47 6.02 4.55
CA GLU A 72 -6.07 7.34 4.79
C GLU A 72 -6.68 7.93 3.53
N VAL A 73 -6.02 7.82 2.37
CA VAL A 73 -6.55 8.29 1.09
C VAL A 73 -7.86 7.58 0.77
N PHE A 74 -7.90 6.27 0.88
CA PHE A 74 -9.12 5.49 0.63
C PHE A 74 -10.20 5.77 1.68
N GLY A 75 -9.82 5.92 2.95
CA GLY A 75 -10.75 6.29 4.02
C GLY A 75 -11.40 7.64 3.76
N TRP A 76 -10.61 8.65 3.40
CA TRP A 76 -11.11 9.98 3.05
C TRP A 76 -12.02 9.93 1.82
N THR A 77 -11.62 9.20 0.79
CA THR A 77 -12.40 9.01 -0.44
C THR A 77 -13.77 8.43 -0.14
N LYS A 78 -13.84 7.44 0.74
CA LYS A 78 -15.11 6.81 1.14
C LYS A 78 -15.97 7.72 2.02
N ALA A 79 -15.37 8.37 3.01
CA ALA A 79 -16.10 9.10 4.05
C ALA A 79 -16.41 10.53 3.64
N ALA A 80 -15.43 11.30 3.18
CA ALA A 80 -15.58 12.74 2.90
C ALA A 80 -16.02 13.03 1.47
N ALA A 81 -15.51 12.27 0.48
CA ALA A 81 -15.85 12.46 -0.92
C ALA A 81 -17.02 11.61 -1.40
N GLY A 82 -17.59 10.76 -0.54
CA GLY A 82 -18.75 9.94 -0.88
C GLY A 82 -18.49 8.84 -1.90
N PHE A 83 -17.23 8.44 -2.09
CA PHE A 83 -16.84 7.42 -3.08
C PHE A 83 -16.94 5.99 -2.54
N ARG A 84 -17.87 5.75 -1.62
CA ARG A 84 -18.14 4.41 -1.04
C ARG A 84 -18.69 3.45 -2.07
N LYS A 85 -19.61 3.96 -2.88
CA LYS A 85 -20.27 3.20 -3.93
C LYS A 85 -20.34 4.10 -5.15
N THR A 86 -19.83 3.61 -6.27
CA THR A 86 -19.87 4.40 -7.50
C THR A 86 -21.30 4.52 -8.03
N HIS A 87 -21.67 5.70 -8.46
CA HIS A 87 -22.92 5.99 -9.16
C HIS A 87 -22.74 5.95 -10.68
N HIS A 88 -21.53 5.76 -11.15
CA HIS A 88 -21.17 5.75 -12.56
C HIS A 88 -21.01 4.32 -13.08
N ARG A 89 -21.33 4.13 -14.35
CA ARG A 89 -21.10 2.87 -15.06
C ARG A 89 -19.98 3.07 -16.09
N GLY A 90 -19.19 2.04 -16.27
CA GLY A 90 -18.10 2.02 -17.23
C GLY A 90 -16.77 2.47 -16.62
N LEU A 91 -15.70 1.80 -17.07
CA LEU A 91 -14.34 2.00 -16.54
C LEU A 91 -13.85 3.45 -16.69
N ALA A 92 -14.16 4.10 -17.84
CA ALA A 92 -13.73 5.46 -18.10
C ALA A 92 -14.35 6.46 -17.11
N ARG A 93 -15.65 6.35 -16.84
CA ARG A 93 -16.35 7.24 -15.91
C ARG A 93 -15.91 7.03 -14.47
N VAL A 94 -15.79 5.79 -14.04
CA VAL A 94 -15.31 5.44 -12.69
C VAL A 94 -13.87 5.90 -12.50
N GLY A 95 -13.00 5.68 -13.48
CA GLY A 95 -11.62 6.14 -13.46
C GLY A 95 -11.50 7.65 -13.41
N TRP A 96 -12.31 8.36 -14.16
CA TRP A 96 -12.36 9.83 -14.13
C TRP A 96 -12.78 10.35 -12.75
N MET A 97 -13.83 9.78 -12.17
CA MET A 97 -14.31 10.19 -10.84
C MET A 97 -13.27 9.87 -9.75
N PHE A 98 -12.63 8.72 -9.82
CA PHE A 98 -11.55 8.36 -8.91
C PHE A 98 -10.37 9.33 -9.01
N THR A 99 -9.94 9.66 -10.21
CA THR A 99 -8.85 10.63 -10.46
C THR A 99 -9.20 12.00 -9.93
N LEU A 100 -10.42 12.49 -10.16
CA LEU A 100 -10.89 13.76 -9.62
C LEU A 100 -10.86 13.76 -8.08
N THR A 101 -11.34 12.69 -7.46
CA THR A 101 -11.35 12.55 -6.00
C THR A 101 -9.93 12.50 -5.43
N ALA A 102 -9.02 11.76 -6.06
CA ALA A 102 -7.61 11.71 -5.65
C ALA A 102 -6.92 13.08 -5.80
N THR A 103 -7.24 13.81 -6.85
CA THR A 103 -6.75 15.19 -7.07
C THR A 103 -7.23 16.12 -5.97
N ALA A 104 -8.50 16.06 -5.61
CA ALA A 104 -9.06 16.85 -4.50
C ALA A 104 -8.37 16.55 -3.17
N PHE A 105 -8.13 15.28 -2.88
CA PHE A 105 -7.37 14.86 -1.70
C PHE A 105 -5.96 15.47 -1.69
N ASN A 106 -5.26 15.40 -2.81
CA ASN A 106 -3.91 15.94 -2.94
C ASN A 106 -3.87 17.46 -2.76
N LEU A 107 -4.86 18.19 -3.26
CA LEU A 107 -4.97 19.64 -3.08
C LEU A 107 -5.17 20.02 -1.61
N VAL A 108 -6.05 19.32 -0.91
CA VAL A 108 -6.26 19.52 0.55
C VAL A 108 -4.98 19.25 1.32
N ARG A 109 -4.29 18.17 0.99
CA ARG A 109 -3.03 17.80 1.62
C ARG A 109 -1.93 18.81 1.35
N LEU A 110 -1.80 19.28 0.11
CA LEU A 110 -0.80 20.27 -0.28
C LEU A 110 -0.96 21.55 0.54
N ARG A 111 -2.17 22.04 0.71
CA ARG A 111 -2.47 23.21 1.53
C ARG A 111 -1.97 23.03 2.96
N LYS A 112 -2.20 21.86 3.57
CA LYS A 112 -1.72 21.55 4.92
C LYS A 112 -0.20 21.52 5.00
N LEU A 113 0.46 20.92 4.01
CA LEU A 113 1.92 20.84 3.96
C LEU A 113 2.55 22.21 3.78
N LEU A 114 1.98 23.07 2.94
CA LEU A 114 2.45 24.44 2.75
C LEU A 114 2.29 25.28 4.03
N ALA A 115 1.21 25.09 4.76
CA ALA A 115 1.00 25.77 6.06
C ALA A 115 2.06 25.35 7.10
N ILE A 116 2.52 24.11 7.09
CA ILE A 116 3.58 23.62 7.98
C ILE A 116 4.96 24.17 7.56
N ALA A 117 5.19 24.33 6.26
CA ALA A 117 6.46 24.81 5.70
C ALA A 117 6.64 26.34 5.79
N ALA A 118 5.56 27.07 6.07
CA ALA A 118 5.59 28.55 6.15
C ALA A 118 6.14 29.07 7.49
#